data_a40f28819766b51e793a29c4b92214f0
#
_entry.id   a40f28819766b51e793a29c4b92214f0
#
_cell.length_a   1.000
_cell.length_b   1.000
_cell.length_c   1.000
_cell.angle_alpha   90.00
_cell.angle_beta   90.00
_cell.angle_gamma   90.00
#
_symmetry.space_group_name_H-M   'P 1'
#
loop_
_entity.id
_entity.type
_entity.pdbx_description
1 polymer ?
#
loop_
_entity_poly.entity_id
_entity_poly.type
_entity_poly.pdbx_seq_one_letter_code
_entity_poly.pdbx_strand_id
1 'polypeptide(L)' 'MDELIEALKKAQATSFAFYLKAHNYHWNVEGHSFSEYHDFLKGLYEEVFGAVDTIAELIRTLDAYAPG' A
#
# COMPACT_ATOMS: atom_id res chain seq x y z
N MET A 1 9.07 -12.64 -18.63
CA MET A 1 8.71 -12.89 -17.22
C MET A 1 9.49 -12.04 -16.24
N ASP A 2 10.81 -11.96 -16.41
CA ASP A 2 11.64 -11.18 -15.48
C ASP A 2 11.26 -9.71 -15.44
N GLU A 3 10.93 -9.12 -16.59
CA GLU A 3 10.51 -7.72 -16.64
C GLU A 3 9.18 -7.51 -15.91
N LEU A 4 8.26 -8.45 -16.05
CA LEU A 4 6.97 -8.38 -15.34
C LEU A 4 7.18 -8.51 -13.84
N ILE A 5 8.00 -9.47 -13.41
CA ILE A 5 8.30 -9.66 -11.99
C ILE A 5 8.93 -8.41 -11.40
N GLU A 6 9.89 -7.81 -12.08
CA GLU A 6 10.52 -6.58 -11.60
C GLU A 6 9.53 -5.41 -11.54
N ALA A 7 8.62 -5.30 -12.52
CA ALA A 7 7.58 -4.28 -12.49
C ALA A 7 6.64 -4.47 -11.30
N LEU A 8 6.27 -5.71 -11.01
CA LEU A 8 5.40 -6.02 -9.87
C LEU A 8 6.09 -5.72 -8.54
N LYS A 9 7.39 -6.00 -8.43
CA LYS A 9 8.16 -5.67 -7.23
C LYS A 9 8.20 -4.17 -6.99
N LYS A 10 8.40 -3.39 -8.06
CA LYS A 10 8.37 -1.92 -7.95
C LYS A 10 7.00 -1.42 -7.56
N ALA A 11 5.94 -2.00 -8.14
CA ALA A 11 4.57 -1.63 -7.80
C ALA A 11 4.28 -1.93 -6.33
N GLN A 12 4.73 -3.07 -5.83
CA GLN A 12 4.54 -3.42 -4.42
C GLN A 12 5.26 -2.43 -3.50
N ALA A 13 6.52 -2.12 -3.80
CA ALA A 13 7.30 -1.20 -2.99
C ALA A 13 6.69 0.20 -2.98
N THR A 14 6.25 0.69 -4.15
CA THR A 14 5.61 2.00 -4.26
C THR A 14 4.29 2.04 -3.50
N SER A 15 3.49 0.99 -3.63
CA SER A 15 2.20 0.89 -2.93
C SER A 15 2.40 0.83 -1.42
N PHE A 16 3.42 0.11 -0.95
CA PHE A 16 3.72 0.03 0.47
C PHE A 16 4.15 1.39 1.02
N ALA A 17 4.97 2.13 0.27
CA ALA A 17 5.39 3.47 0.67
C ALA A 17 4.19 4.44 0.73
N PHE A 18 3.28 4.34 -0.22
CA PHE A 18 2.06 5.13 -0.23
C PHE A 18 1.16 4.76 0.95
N TYR A 19 1.00 3.47 1.20
CA TYR A 19 0.23 3.00 2.36
C TYR A 19 0.77 3.58 3.64
N LEU A 20 2.08 3.50 3.85
CA LEU A 20 2.69 3.99 5.08
C LEU A 20 2.47 5.50 5.27
N LYS A 21 2.58 6.27 4.19
CA LYS A 21 2.30 7.71 4.24
C LYS A 21 0.86 7.99 4.61
N ALA A 22 -0.09 7.30 3.99
CA ALA A 22 -1.51 7.49 4.28
C ALA A 22 -1.82 7.14 5.73
N HIS A 23 -1.24 6.06 6.25
CA HIS A 23 -1.42 5.65 7.64
C HIS A 23 -0.80 6.67 8.59
N ASN A 24 0.37 7.20 8.26
CA ASN A 24 1.03 8.23 9.04
C ASN A 24 0.16 9.50 9.12
N TYR A 25 -0.39 9.95 8.00
CA TYR A 25 -1.30 11.09 8.00
C TYR A 25 -2.55 10.81 8.83
N HIS A 26 -3.07 9.59 8.77
CA HIS A 26 -4.22 9.19 9.59
C HIS A 26 -3.91 9.33 11.08
N TRP A 27 -2.70 8.92 11.50
CA TRP A 27 -2.30 9.04 12.90
C TRP A 27 -2.14 10.50 13.34
N ASN A 28 -1.71 11.37 12.46
CA ASN A 28 -1.27 12.72 12.81
C ASN A 28 -2.22 13.84 12.39
N VAL A 29 -3.41 13.50 11.92
CA VAL A 29 -4.41 14.51 11.56
C VAL A 29 -4.84 15.26 12.81
N GLU A 30 -4.98 16.59 12.68
CA GLU A 30 -5.50 17.45 13.73
C GLU A 30 -6.29 18.60 13.12
N GLY A 31 -7.05 19.31 13.96
CA GLY A 31 -7.82 20.45 13.51
C GLY A 31 -9.32 20.20 13.44
N HIS A 32 -10.05 21.10 12.79
CA HIS A 32 -11.52 21.11 12.81
C HIS A 32 -12.15 19.89 12.16
N SER A 33 -11.55 19.36 11.12
CA SER A 33 -12.10 18.23 10.39
C SER A 33 -11.39 16.92 10.73
N PHE A 34 -10.89 16.82 11.96
CA PHE A 34 -10.13 15.65 12.39
C PHE A 34 -10.86 14.33 12.08
N SER A 35 -12.12 14.20 12.52
CA SER A 35 -12.86 12.94 12.34
C SER A 35 -13.03 12.58 10.87
N GLU A 36 -13.35 13.57 10.03
CA GLU A 36 -13.59 13.33 8.61
C GLU A 36 -12.31 12.89 7.89
N TYR A 37 -11.21 13.61 8.13
CA TYR A 37 -9.93 13.27 7.53
C TYR A 37 -9.36 11.98 8.08
N HIS A 38 -9.51 11.75 9.38
CA HIS A 38 -9.05 10.51 10.02
C HIS A 38 -9.75 9.31 9.40
N ASP A 39 -11.07 9.38 9.25
CA ASP A 39 -11.85 8.28 8.66
C ASP A 39 -11.56 8.10 7.18
N PHE A 40 -11.42 9.19 6.43
CA PHE A 40 -11.06 9.12 5.02
C PHE A 40 -9.70 8.44 4.83
N LEU A 41 -8.71 8.85 5.61
CA LEU A 41 -7.37 8.29 5.51
C LEU A 41 -7.34 6.83 5.93
N LYS A 42 -8.18 6.44 6.89
CA LYS A 42 -8.30 5.04 7.30
C LYS A 42 -8.79 4.19 6.13
N GLY A 43 -9.85 4.62 5.46
CA GLY A 43 -10.35 3.90 4.28
C GLY A 43 -9.28 3.81 3.20
N LEU A 44 -8.55 4.89 2.97
CA LEU A 44 -7.51 4.94 1.95
C LEU A 44 -6.37 3.97 2.26
N TYR A 45 -5.81 4.01 3.48
CA TYR A 45 -4.66 3.15 3.79
C TYR A 45 -5.06 1.68 3.84
N GLU A 46 -6.27 1.36 4.26
CA GLU A 46 -6.76 -0.03 4.26
C GLU A 46 -6.87 -0.57 2.84
N GLU A 47 -7.39 0.24 1.92
CA GLU A 47 -7.53 -0.15 0.53
C GLU A 47 -6.17 -0.35 -0.14
N VAL A 48 -5.24 0.56 0.08
CA VAL A 48 -3.89 0.45 -0.48
C VAL A 48 -3.15 -0.74 0.12
N PHE A 49 -3.31 -0.99 1.42
CA PHE A 49 -2.69 -2.14 2.07
C PHE A 49 -3.18 -3.44 1.43
N GLY A 50 -4.48 -3.54 1.14
CA GLY A 50 -5.04 -4.69 0.43
C GLY A 50 -4.42 -4.88 -0.94
N ALA A 51 -4.15 -3.79 -1.66
CA ALA A 51 -3.49 -3.86 -2.97
C ALA A 51 -2.05 -4.38 -2.85
N VAL A 52 -1.32 -4.00 -1.81
CA VAL A 52 0.04 -4.51 -1.56
C VAL A 52 0.02 -6.02 -1.42
N ASP A 53 -0.92 -6.54 -0.65
CA ASP A 53 -1.06 -7.98 -0.44
C ASP A 53 -1.35 -8.71 -1.76
N THR A 54 -2.27 -8.17 -2.55
CA THR A 54 -2.62 -8.75 -3.86
C THR A 54 -1.42 -8.80 -4.80
N ILE A 55 -0.64 -7.71 -4.85
CA ILE A 55 0.55 -7.64 -5.70
C ILE A 55 1.59 -8.67 -5.24
N ALA A 56 1.81 -8.78 -3.94
CA ALA A 56 2.75 -9.74 -3.38
C ALA A 56 2.37 -11.18 -3.76
N GLU A 57 1.08 -11.50 -3.67
CA GLU A 57 0.60 -12.83 -4.05
C GLU A 57 0.76 -13.10 -5.54
N LEU A 58 0.56 -12.08 -6.40
CA LEU A 58 0.81 -12.22 -7.83
C LEU A 58 2.28 -12.55 -8.11
N ILE A 59 3.20 -11.92 -7.41
CA ILE A 59 4.63 -12.21 -7.55
C ILE A 59 4.89 -13.68 -7.20
N ARG A 60 4.28 -14.18 -6.13
CA ARG A 60 4.43 -15.58 -5.73
C ARG A 60 3.85 -16.54 -6.76
N THR A 61 2.76 -16.18 -7.44
CA THR A 61 2.20 -17.05 -8.49
C THR A 61 3.12 -17.15 -9.70
N LEU A 62 4.04 -16.22 -9.88
CA LEU A 62 5.05 -16.24 -10.94
C LEU A 62 6.34 -16.91 -10.50
N ASP A 63 6.30 -17.62 -9.38
CA ASP A 63 7.42 -18.39 -8.83
C ASP A 63 8.62 -17.52 -8.45
N ALA A 64 8.34 -16.32 -7.98
CA ALA A 64 9.33 -15.38 -7.45
C ALA A 64 8.97 -15.02 -6.01
N TYR A 65 9.93 -14.49 -5.27
CA TYR A 65 9.68 -14.02 -3.90
C TYR A 65 9.28 -12.55 -3.90
N ALA A 66 8.28 -12.21 -3.09
CA ALA A 66 7.88 -10.85 -2.89
C ALA A 66 8.92 -10.11 -2.03
N PRO A 67 9.25 -8.84 -2.33
CA PRO A 67 10.14 -8.07 -1.48
C PRO A 67 9.48 -7.76 -0.14
N GLY A 68 10.31 -7.65 0.89
CA GLY A 68 9.79 -7.37 2.22
C GLY A 68 10.74 -6.57 3.11
#